data_288e29cbfbefa792e0cb727798afd2e2
#
_entry.id   288e29cbfbefa792e0cb727798afd2e2
#
_cell.length_a   1.000
_cell.length_b   1.000
_cell.length_c   1.000
_cell.angle_alpha   90.00
_cell.angle_beta   90.00
_cell.angle_gamma   90.00
#
_symmetry.space_group_name_H-M   'P 1'
#
loop_
_entity.id
_entity.type
_entity.pdbx_description
1 polymer ?
#
loop_
_entity_poly.entity_id
_entity_poly.type
_entity_poly.pdbx_seq_one_letter_code
_entity_poly.pdbx_strand_id
1 'polypeptide(L)'
;MTAHPPAPAAGPLIPSLRNEFAIPEHAGSAVAYFCGNSLGLMPQATPAALQRVTEQWRQHAVEAHFTDADAWMPYHELVRDGLARLAGAKPSEVVAMNTLTTNLHLMMVSFYRPTRERRKILIEARAFPSDRHAVASQIRFHGGDPATDLIELAPLPGAHTIDMRQIAEVLQREGERIALVLWPGVQYASGQRFNLAEIAALGRAYGCAVGFDLAHAIGNVPVDLHASGADFAVWCSYKYLNSGPGAVAGCFVHERHARADLPRFAGWWGHRQDTRFRMGPEFEATPGADGWQLSNPPILALAPLRVSLEVFHRASIAKLREKSIALTGWLAQLIEQHVPNVLEIVTPSDAAQRGCQLSLRVKGPRDAGRSLFEHLAEDGVVGDWREPDVIRIA
;
A
#
# COMPACT_ATOMS: atom_id res chain seq x y z
N MET A 1 11.04 -16.18 -37.95
CA MET A 1 10.58 -16.62 -36.61
C MET A 1 11.80 -16.60 -35.71
N THR A 2 12.02 -15.53 -34.98
CA THR A 2 13.06 -15.44 -33.95
C THR A 2 12.55 -16.22 -32.74
N ALA A 3 13.24 -17.30 -32.36
CA ALA A 3 12.91 -18.09 -31.19
C ALA A 3 12.89 -17.16 -29.97
N HIS A 4 11.75 -17.08 -29.28
CA HIS A 4 11.67 -16.38 -27.99
C HIS A 4 12.67 -17.04 -27.02
N PRO A 5 13.45 -16.27 -26.27
CA PRO A 5 14.31 -16.83 -25.25
C PRO A 5 13.42 -17.65 -24.29
N PRO A 6 13.87 -18.85 -23.87
CA PRO A 6 13.12 -19.66 -22.94
C PRO A 6 12.81 -18.82 -21.68
N ALA A 7 11.60 -18.99 -21.14
CA ALA A 7 11.29 -18.47 -19.82
C ALA A 7 12.43 -18.86 -18.86
N PRO A 8 12.79 -18.00 -17.88
CA PRO A 8 13.90 -18.26 -16.99
C PRO A 8 13.76 -19.68 -16.46
N ALA A 9 14.87 -20.48 -16.57
CA ALA A 9 14.96 -21.75 -15.88
C ALA A 9 14.85 -21.44 -14.37
N ALA A 10 13.62 -21.30 -13.95
CA ALA A 10 13.29 -21.07 -12.58
C ALA A 10 13.68 -22.37 -11.84
N GLY A 11 14.59 -22.26 -10.88
CA GLY A 11 14.52 -23.12 -9.73
C GLY A 11 13.04 -23.18 -9.26
N PRO A 12 12.62 -24.02 -8.31
CA PRO A 12 11.21 -24.25 -8.04
C PRO A 12 10.49 -22.97 -7.60
N LEU A 13 10.13 -22.14 -8.59
CA LEU A 13 9.18 -21.05 -8.37
C LEU A 13 7.90 -21.67 -7.83
N ILE A 14 7.22 -20.97 -6.93
CA ILE A 14 5.92 -21.44 -6.45
C ILE A 14 5.03 -21.80 -7.64
N PRO A 15 4.19 -22.84 -7.52
CA PRO A 15 3.19 -23.18 -8.53
C PRO A 15 2.38 -21.95 -8.94
N SER A 16 1.91 -21.93 -10.18
CA SER A 16 1.02 -20.86 -10.63
C SER A 16 -0.28 -20.91 -9.83
N LEU A 17 -0.64 -19.78 -9.23
CA LEU A 17 -1.93 -19.59 -8.56
C LEU A 17 -2.97 -18.93 -9.48
N ARG A 18 -2.69 -18.87 -10.80
CA ARG A 18 -3.55 -18.19 -11.78
C ARG A 18 -5.01 -18.68 -11.72
N ASN A 19 -5.23 -19.96 -11.51
CA ASN A 19 -6.56 -20.57 -11.45
C ASN A 19 -7.35 -20.19 -10.18
N GLU A 20 -6.71 -19.57 -9.21
CA GLU A 20 -7.39 -19.07 -8.00
C GLU A 20 -8.00 -17.68 -8.22
N PHE A 21 -7.81 -17.08 -9.40
CA PHE A 21 -8.31 -15.74 -9.71
C PHE A 21 -9.21 -15.75 -10.93
N ALA A 22 -10.24 -14.89 -10.90
CA ALA A 22 -11.07 -14.61 -12.06
C ALA A 22 -10.30 -13.65 -12.99
N ILE A 23 -9.98 -14.14 -14.19
CA ILE A 23 -9.24 -13.34 -15.17
C ILE A 23 -10.25 -12.86 -16.22
N PRO A 24 -10.32 -11.54 -16.49
CA PRO A 24 -11.19 -11.01 -17.53
C PRO A 24 -10.84 -11.59 -18.91
N GLU A 25 -11.82 -11.58 -19.80
CA GLU A 25 -11.66 -12.01 -21.19
C GLU A 25 -11.81 -10.81 -22.14
N HIS A 26 -11.05 -10.85 -23.23
CA HIS A 26 -11.16 -9.97 -24.37
C HIS A 26 -11.21 -10.81 -25.65
N ALA A 27 -12.21 -10.59 -26.50
CA ALA A 27 -12.42 -11.34 -27.74
C ALA A 27 -12.38 -12.88 -27.56
N GLY A 28 -12.92 -13.40 -26.45
CA GLY A 28 -12.99 -14.84 -26.14
C GLY A 28 -11.68 -15.45 -25.63
N SER A 29 -10.67 -14.66 -25.30
CA SER A 29 -9.40 -15.09 -24.73
C SER A 29 -9.12 -14.37 -23.42
N ALA A 30 -8.45 -15.07 -22.48
CA ALA A 30 -8.05 -14.46 -21.22
C ALA A 30 -7.05 -13.33 -21.47
N VAL A 31 -7.29 -12.14 -20.91
CA VAL A 31 -6.38 -11.00 -21.03
C VAL A 31 -5.04 -11.24 -20.34
N ALA A 32 -4.00 -10.56 -20.82
CA ALA A 32 -2.74 -10.40 -20.09
C ALA A 32 -2.90 -9.22 -19.11
N TYR A 33 -3.29 -9.54 -17.86
CA TYR A 33 -3.62 -8.53 -16.85
C TYR A 33 -2.37 -8.12 -16.08
N PHE A 34 -1.90 -6.90 -16.30
CA PHE A 34 -0.73 -6.29 -15.64
C PHE A 34 -1.09 -5.03 -14.85
N CYS A 35 -2.29 -4.97 -14.27
CA CYS A 35 -2.82 -3.81 -13.59
C CYS A 35 -3.08 -4.05 -12.09
N GLY A 36 -2.39 -5.02 -11.48
CA GLY A 36 -2.48 -5.35 -10.05
C GLY A 36 -2.08 -4.18 -9.13
N ASN A 37 -1.27 -3.26 -9.64
CA ASN A 37 -0.90 -2.02 -8.98
C ASN A 37 -2.03 -0.97 -8.92
N SER A 38 -3.14 -1.20 -9.60
CA SER A 38 -4.31 -0.31 -9.63
C SER A 38 -5.52 -0.99 -9.01
N LEU A 39 -5.86 -2.19 -9.49
CA LEU A 39 -6.88 -3.07 -8.91
C LEU A 39 -6.45 -4.52 -9.08
N GLY A 40 -6.35 -5.27 -7.98
CA GLY A 40 -6.06 -6.70 -8.03
C GLY A 40 -7.21 -7.53 -8.60
N LEU A 41 -6.89 -8.68 -9.20
CA LEU A 41 -7.88 -9.64 -9.69
C LEU A 41 -8.68 -10.23 -8.53
N MET A 42 -9.95 -10.55 -8.80
CA MET A 42 -10.84 -11.17 -7.81
C MET A 42 -10.42 -12.62 -7.53
N PRO A 43 -10.14 -13.01 -6.27
CA PRO A 43 -9.99 -14.42 -5.92
C PRO A 43 -11.30 -15.18 -6.16
N GLN A 44 -11.21 -16.39 -6.70
CA GLN A 44 -12.38 -17.24 -7.03
C GLN A 44 -13.27 -17.54 -5.81
N ALA A 45 -12.69 -17.58 -4.61
CA ALA A 45 -13.44 -17.83 -3.37
C ALA A 45 -14.19 -16.60 -2.83
N THR A 46 -13.98 -15.40 -3.40
CA THR A 46 -14.62 -14.16 -2.93
C THR A 46 -16.15 -14.18 -2.97
N PRO A 47 -16.82 -14.62 -4.08
CA PRO A 47 -18.28 -14.66 -4.11
C PRO A 47 -18.88 -15.52 -2.99
N ALA A 48 -18.30 -16.69 -2.72
CA ALA A 48 -18.77 -17.57 -1.66
C ALA A 48 -18.58 -16.95 -0.25
N ALA A 49 -17.50 -16.20 -0.03
CA ALA A 49 -17.27 -15.48 1.21
C ALA A 49 -18.31 -14.37 1.44
N LEU A 50 -18.62 -13.61 0.40
CA LEU A 50 -19.67 -12.58 0.45
C LEU A 50 -21.05 -13.20 0.67
N GLN A 51 -21.34 -14.33 -0.02
CA GLN A 51 -22.59 -15.04 0.15
C GLN A 51 -22.78 -15.53 1.61
N ARG A 52 -21.74 -16.03 2.26
CA ARG A 52 -21.81 -16.40 3.69
C ARG A 52 -22.22 -15.22 4.56
N VAL A 53 -21.61 -14.04 4.38
CA VAL A 53 -21.96 -12.85 5.16
C VAL A 53 -23.42 -12.42 4.90
N THR A 54 -23.86 -12.42 3.66
CA THR A 54 -25.26 -12.03 3.33
C THR A 54 -26.24 -13.08 3.85
N GLU A 55 -25.89 -14.37 3.88
CA GLU A 55 -26.72 -15.41 4.45
C GLU A 55 -26.82 -15.30 5.98
N GLN A 56 -25.71 -15.03 6.68
CA GLN A 56 -25.75 -14.71 8.11
C GLN A 56 -26.67 -13.51 8.40
N TRP A 57 -26.59 -12.46 7.57
CA TRP A 57 -27.48 -11.31 7.70
C TRP A 57 -28.96 -11.71 7.52
N ARG A 58 -29.26 -12.50 6.50
CA ARG A 58 -30.59 -12.99 6.20
C ARG A 58 -31.17 -13.84 7.34
N GLN A 59 -30.35 -14.70 7.94
CA GLN A 59 -30.80 -15.68 8.96
C GLN A 59 -30.84 -15.09 10.36
N HIS A 60 -29.84 -14.26 10.72
CA HIS A 60 -29.60 -13.85 12.10
C HIS A 60 -29.78 -12.35 12.35
N ALA A 61 -29.81 -11.53 11.30
CA ALA A 61 -29.92 -10.07 11.42
C ALA A 61 -28.93 -9.51 12.49
N VAL A 62 -29.41 -8.83 13.53
CA VAL A 62 -28.58 -8.29 14.59
C VAL A 62 -27.82 -9.36 15.40
N GLU A 63 -28.39 -10.56 15.52
CA GLU A 63 -27.75 -11.66 16.26
C GLU A 63 -26.48 -12.18 15.59
N ALA A 64 -26.28 -11.92 14.29
CA ALA A 64 -25.02 -12.24 13.59
C ALA A 64 -23.78 -11.56 14.19
N HIS A 65 -23.97 -10.50 15.01
CA HIS A 65 -22.87 -9.89 15.76
C HIS A 65 -22.29 -10.82 16.83
N PHE A 66 -23.06 -11.78 17.32
CA PHE A 66 -22.73 -12.59 18.50
C PHE A 66 -22.74 -14.09 18.22
N THR A 67 -23.33 -14.52 17.12
CA THR A 67 -23.52 -15.94 16.78
C THR A 67 -22.49 -16.40 15.75
N ASP A 68 -22.20 -17.70 15.75
CA ASP A 68 -21.29 -18.41 14.85
C ASP A 68 -19.79 -18.15 15.05
N ALA A 69 -18.99 -18.98 14.43
CA ALA A 69 -17.52 -18.90 14.44
C ALA A 69 -17.00 -17.61 13.80
N ASP A 70 -17.77 -17.04 12.86
CA ASP A 70 -17.47 -15.80 12.14
C ASP A 70 -18.37 -14.64 12.63
N ALA A 71 -18.64 -14.55 13.94
CA ALA A 71 -19.41 -13.46 14.55
C ALA A 71 -18.85 -12.08 14.17
N TRP A 72 -19.76 -11.12 13.93
CA TRP A 72 -19.35 -9.82 13.38
C TRP A 72 -18.65 -8.89 14.38
N MET A 73 -18.88 -9.08 15.68
CA MET A 73 -18.19 -8.26 16.69
C MET A 73 -16.67 -8.32 16.58
N PRO A 74 -16.03 -9.50 16.58
CA PRO A 74 -14.59 -9.64 16.42
C PRO A 74 -14.13 -9.81 14.95
N TYR A 75 -15.00 -9.61 13.95
CA TYR A 75 -14.71 -10.01 12.57
C TYR A 75 -13.42 -9.38 12.01
N HIS A 76 -13.09 -8.14 12.39
CA HIS A 76 -11.83 -7.47 12.01
C HIS A 76 -10.59 -8.18 12.59
N GLU A 77 -10.74 -8.95 13.65
CA GLU A 77 -9.65 -9.75 14.24
C GLU A 77 -9.26 -10.95 13.37
N LEU A 78 -10.21 -11.46 12.56
CA LEU A 78 -9.95 -12.59 11.65
C LEU A 78 -8.93 -12.28 10.55
N VAL A 79 -8.70 -11.01 10.25
CA VAL A 79 -7.70 -10.57 9.26
C VAL A 79 -6.40 -10.07 9.88
N ARG A 80 -6.37 -9.89 11.20
CA ARG A 80 -5.26 -9.26 11.96
C ARG A 80 -3.94 -10.00 11.76
N ASP A 81 -3.90 -11.29 12.00
CA ASP A 81 -2.66 -12.09 11.92
C ASP A 81 -2.13 -12.17 10.48
N GLY A 82 -3.03 -12.24 9.49
CA GLY A 82 -2.67 -12.21 8.08
C GLY A 82 -2.01 -10.88 7.69
N LEU A 83 -2.61 -9.77 8.11
CA LEU A 83 -2.07 -8.42 7.88
C LEU A 83 -0.75 -8.22 8.63
N ALA A 84 -0.66 -8.65 9.89
CA ALA A 84 0.56 -8.54 10.68
C ALA A 84 1.73 -9.26 10.02
N ARG A 85 1.52 -10.48 9.53
CA ARG A 85 2.55 -11.24 8.80
C ARG A 85 3.01 -10.51 7.53
N LEU A 86 2.09 -9.95 6.75
CA LEU A 86 2.44 -9.22 5.52
C LEU A 86 3.14 -7.91 5.81
N ALA A 87 2.78 -7.24 6.89
CA ALA A 87 3.37 -5.98 7.31
C ALA A 87 4.69 -6.13 8.10
N GLY A 88 5.10 -7.36 8.46
CA GLY A 88 6.23 -7.56 9.35
C GLY A 88 6.00 -6.85 10.68
N ALA A 89 4.85 -7.07 11.30
CA ALA A 89 4.39 -6.38 12.49
C ALA A 89 3.83 -7.35 13.53
N LYS A 90 3.67 -6.90 14.76
CA LYS A 90 2.93 -7.65 15.78
C LYS A 90 1.42 -7.53 15.53
N PRO A 91 0.61 -8.51 15.90
CA PRO A 91 -0.85 -8.43 15.74
C PRO A 91 -1.47 -7.19 16.38
N SER A 92 -0.96 -6.73 17.52
CA SER A 92 -1.44 -5.52 18.20
C SER A 92 -1.09 -4.20 17.51
N GLU A 93 -0.19 -4.24 16.52
CA GLU A 93 0.26 -3.07 15.79
C GLU A 93 -0.53 -2.81 14.51
N VAL A 94 -1.41 -3.74 14.10
CA VAL A 94 -2.16 -3.63 12.85
C VAL A 94 -3.66 -3.70 13.06
N VAL A 95 -4.39 -2.95 12.25
CA VAL A 95 -5.84 -2.96 12.22
C VAL A 95 -6.36 -2.74 10.79
N ALA A 96 -7.42 -3.45 10.42
CA ALA A 96 -8.17 -3.19 9.19
C ALA A 96 -9.31 -2.22 9.50
N MET A 97 -9.24 -1.01 8.94
CA MET A 97 -10.27 0.02 9.16
C MET A 97 -10.31 1.03 8.00
N ASN A 98 -11.44 1.66 7.79
CA ASN A 98 -11.64 2.79 6.88
C ASN A 98 -11.09 2.59 5.45
N THR A 99 -10.62 3.68 4.84
CA THR A 99 -9.87 3.72 3.56
C THR A 99 -8.50 4.34 3.80
N LEU A 100 -7.57 4.20 2.82
CA LEU A 100 -6.19 4.66 2.97
C LEU A 100 -6.12 6.14 3.37
N THR A 101 -6.75 7.03 2.61
CA THR A 101 -6.65 8.48 2.85
C THR A 101 -7.29 8.88 4.18
N THR A 102 -8.39 8.22 4.58
CA THR A 102 -8.96 8.42 5.92
C THR A 102 -7.98 8.02 7.01
N ASN A 103 -7.35 6.84 6.89
CA ASN A 103 -6.34 6.39 7.84
C ASN A 103 -5.14 7.33 7.88
N LEU A 104 -4.68 7.82 6.73
CA LEU A 104 -3.59 8.80 6.66
C LEU A 104 -3.94 10.08 7.44
N HIS A 105 -5.15 10.61 7.29
CA HIS A 105 -5.60 11.75 8.07
C HIS A 105 -5.62 11.45 9.57
N LEU A 106 -6.15 10.30 9.99
CA LEU A 106 -6.19 9.89 11.40
C LEU A 106 -4.78 9.76 11.98
N MET A 107 -3.84 9.21 11.23
CA MET A 107 -2.44 9.12 11.64
C MET A 107 -1.80 10.50 11.74
N MET A 108 -2.06 11.41 10.80
CA MET A 108 -1.56 12.78 10.90
C MET A 108 -2.14 13.55 12.08
N VAL A 109 -3.40 13.31 12.48
CA VAL A 109 -3.96 13.89 13.73
C VAL A 109 -3.11 13.50 14.94
N SER A 110 -2.60 12.28 14.99
CA SER A 110 -1.79 11.80 16.12
C SER A 110 -0.31 12.17 16.00
N PHE A 111 0.28 12.06 14.82
CA PHE A 111 1.73 12.09 14.63
C PHE A 111 2.25 13.40 13.99
N TYR A 112 1.46 14.12 13.22
CA TYR A 112 1.82 15.47 12.79
C TYR A 112 1.48 16.49 13.88
N ARG A 113 2.47 16.81 14.71
CA ARG A 113 2.35 17.71 15.87
C ARG A 113 3.19 18.96 15.63
N PRO A 114 2.71 19.90 14.77
CA PRO A 114 3.49 21.08 14.45
C PRO A 114 3.64 22.04 15.64
N THR A 115 4.86 22.57 15.80
CA THR A 115 5.17 23.69 16.70
C THR A 115 5.54 24.90 15.87
N ARG A 116 5.90 26.00 16.54
CA ARG A 116 6.38 27.22 15.86
C ARG A 116 7.67 26.96 15.07
N GLU A 117 8.58 26.18 15.63
CA GLU A 117 9.91 25.88 15.09
C GLU A 117 9.89 24.66 14.16
N ARG A 118 9.08 23.65 14.50
CA ARG A 118 9.02 22.35 13.84
C ARG A 118 7.62 22.12 13.27
N ARG A 119 7.41 22.47 11.99
CA ARG A 119 6.08 22.39 11.39
C ARG A 119 6.03 21.81 9.97
N LYS A 120 7.20 21.58 9.36
CA LYS A 120 7.27 21.11 7.99
C LYS A 120 6.93 19.62 7.89
N ILE A 121 6.40 19.24 6.73
CA ILE A 121 6.24 17.84 6.32
C ILE A 121 7.15 17.58 5.12
N LEU A 122 7.91 16.49 5.16
CA LEU A 122 8.72 16.01 4.04
C LEU A 122 8.01 14.86 3.33
N ILE A 123 7.80 15.01 2.02
CA ILE A 123 7.32 13.95 1.11
C ILE A 123 8.22 13.88 -0.12
N GLU A 124 8.08 12.84 -0.94
CA GLU A 124 8.68 12.83 -2.26
C GLU A 124 7.91 13.74 -3.22
N ALA A 125 8.62 14.40 -4.14
CA ALA A 125 7.99 15.10 -5.23
C ALA A 125 7.25 14.09 -6.14
N ARG A 126 6.08 14.49 -6.66
CA ARG A 126 5.18 13.61 -7.41
C ARG A 126 4.63 12.46 -6.56
N ALA A 127 4.48 12.68 -5.24
CA ALA A 127 3.65 11.80 -4.41
C ALA A 127 2.27 11.57 -5.05
N PHE A 128 1.64 10.45 -4.74
CA PHE A 128 0.29 10.23 -5.25
C PHE A 128 -0.61 11.41 -4.87
N PRO A 129 -1.42 11.96 -5.80
CA PRO A 129 -2.17 13.20 -5.56
C PRO A 129 -2.98 13.21 -4.26
N SER A 130 -3.56 12.06 -3.87
CA SER A 130 -4.32 11.94 -2.62
C SER A 130 -3.47 12.25 -1.39
N ASP A 131 -2.23 11.76 -1.34
CA ASP A 131 -1.33 11.98 -0.20
C ASP A 131 -0.89 13.43 -0.13
N ARG A 132 -0.49 13.99 -1.28
CA ARG A 132 -0.14 15.41 -1.36
C ARG A 132 -1.30 16.31 -0.92
N HIS A 133 -2.54 15.99 -1.34
CA HIS A 133 -3.73 16.75 -0.94
C HIS A 133 -4.01 16.57 0.56
N ALA A 134 -3.90 15.36 1.10
CA ALA A 134 -4.07 15.08 2.51
C ALA A 134 -3.06 15.87 3.36
N VAL A 135 -1.77 15.81 3.00
CA VAL A 135 -0.69 16.55 3.68
C VAL A 135 -0.93 18.05 3.62
N ALA A 136 -1.21 18.61 2.44
CA ALA A 136 -1.46 20.04 2.29
C ALA A 136 -2.68 20.51 3.09
N SER A 137 -3.73 19.68 3.18
CA SER A 137 -4.91 20.00 3.98
C SER A 137 -4.64 19.97 5.49
N GLN A 138 -3.83 19.02 5.96
CA GLN A 138 -3.39 18.96 7.36
C GLN A 138 -2.52 20.16 7.75
N ILE A 139 -1.60 20.58 6.88
CA ILE A 139 -0.81 21.80 7.11
C ILE A 139 -1.75 23.00 7.30
N ARG A 140 -2.74 23.19 6.39
CA ARG A 140 -3.71 24.30 6.52
C ARG A 140 -4.58 24.17 7.76
N PHE A 141 -5.03 22.96 8.11
CA PHE A 141 -5.84 22.70 9.31
C PHE A 141 -5.11 23.15 10.59
N HIS A 142 -3.78 23.00 10.63
CA HIS A 142 -2.92 23.47 11.72
C HIS A 142 -2.44 24.93 11.56
N GLY A 143 -3.05 25.71 10.67
CA GLY A 143 -2.72 27.14 10.46
C GLY A 143 -1.39 27.38 9.73
N GLY A 144 -0.85 26.37 9.03
CA GLY A 144 0.35 26.49 8.21
C GLY A 144 0.04 26.80 6.74
N ASP A 145 1.08 27.06 5.98
CA ASP A 145 1.01 27.25 4.53
C ASP A 145 1.80 26.16 3.79
N PRO A 146 1.15 25.33 2.96
CA PRO A 146 1.84 24.31 2.17
C PRO A 146 2.97 24.85 1.28
N ALA A 147 2.93 26.13 0.89
CA ALA A 147 4.00 26.73 0.09
C ALA A 147 5.33 26.83 0.85
N THR A 148 5.31 26.90 2.17
CA THR A 148 6.49 27.01 3.03
C THR A 148 6.72 25.79 3.93
N ASP A 149 5.66 25.08 4.27
CA ASP A 149 5.68 24.02 5.26
C ASP A 149 5.68 22.61 4.64
N LEU A 150 5.51 22.51 3.30
CA LEU A 150 5.64 21.23 2.58
C LEU A 150 6.99 21.20 1.83
N ILE A 151 7.80 20.19 2.12
CA ILE A 151 9.03 19.90 1.38
C ILE A 151 8.74 18.73 0.45
N GLU A 152 8.82 18.97 -0.86
CA GLU A 152 8.68 17.95 -1.90
C GLU A 152 10.08 17.64 -2.47
N LEU A 153 10.68 16.51 -2.08
CA LEU A 153 12.00 16.10 -2.55
C LEU A 153 11.89 15.47 -3.94
N ALA A 154 12.51 16.09 -4.93
CA ALA A 154 12.54 15.60 -6.31
C ALA A 154 13.77 14.74 -6.59
N PRO A 155 13.70 13.79 -7.55
CA PRO A 155 14.89 13.20 -8.15
C PRO A 155 15.83 14.27 -8.71
N LEU A 156 17.12 13.96 -8.80
CA LEU A 156 18.08 14.83 -9.49
C LEU A 156 17.69 15.04 -10.96
N PRO A 157 18.08 16.15 -11.58
CA PRO A 157 17.81 16.40 -12.99
C PRO A 157 18.26 15.21 -13.88
N GLY A 158 17.35 14.71 -14.70
CA GLY A 158 17.58 13.54 -15.56
C GLY A 158 17.43 12.18 -14.88
N ALA A 159 17.21 12.13 -13.56
CA ALA A 159 16.93 10.89 -12.84
C ALA A 159 15.41 10.66 -12.68
N HIS A 160 15.01 9.39 -12.58
CA HIS A 160 13.63 8.97 -12.31
C HIS A 160 13.40 8.51 -10.87
N THR A 161 14.48 8.42 -10.10
CA THR A 161 14.49 7.86 -8.74
C THR A 161 15.18 8.80 -7.77
N ILE A 162 14.84 8.68 -6.48
CA ILE A 162 15.43 9.45 -5.39
C ILE A 162 16.47 8.58 -4.70
N ASP A 163 17.72 9.07 -4.61
CA ASP A 163 18.78 8.39 -3.86
C ASP A 163 18.58 8.63 -2.35
N MET A 164 18.88 7.63 -1.53
CA MET A 164 18.83 7.73 -0.07
C MET A 164 19.69 8.88 0.48
N ARG A 165 20.81 9.20 -0.18
CA ARG A 165 21.65 10.34 0.18
C ARG A 165 20.90 11.68 0.08
N GLN A 166 20.02 11.85 -0.92
CA GLN A 166 19.22 13.07 -1.05
C GLN A 166 18.26 13.23 0.15
N ILE A 167 17.69 12.13 0.65
CA ILE A 167 16.84 12.14 1.85
C ILE A 167 17.66 12.53 3.07
N ALA A 168 18.84 11.94 3.24
CA ALA A 168 19.75 12.28 4.34
C ALA A 168 20.19 13.76 4.30
N GLU A 169 20.55 14.30 3.13
CA GLU A 169 20.93 15.70 2.94
C GLU A 169 19.79 16.67 3.29
N VAL A 170 18.54 16.36 2.90
CA VAL A 170 17.39 17.19 3.26
C VAL A 170 17.15 17.15 4.76
N LEU A 171 17.23 15.98 5.39
CA LEU A 171 17.07 15.84 6.84
C LEU A 171 18.21 16.53 7.61
N GLN A 172 19.44 16.49 7.10
CA GLN A 172 20.56 17.22 7.68
C GLN A 172 20.33 18.73 7.65
N ARG A 173 19.76 19.26 6.56
CA ARG A 173 19.55 20.70 6.39
C ARG A 173 18.30 21.23 7.09
N GLU A 174 17.21 20.46 7.08
CA GLU A 174 15.87 20.91 7.48
C GLU A 174 15.26 20.08 8.63
N GLY A 175 15.90 19.00 9.05
CA GLY A 175 15.30 18.02 9.95
C GLY A 175 14.76 18.58 11.26
N GLU A 176 15.43 19.59 11.84
CA GLU A 176 14.96 20.27 13.05
C GLU A 176 13.62 21.01 12.84
N ARG A 177 13.28 21.35 11.59
CA ARG A 177 12.03 22.04 11.22
C ARG A 177 10.94 21.06 10.74
N ILE A 178 11.30 19.80 10.49
CA ILE A 178 10.38 18.76 9.98
C ILE A 178 9.69 18.09 11.17
N ALA A 179 8.36 18.17 11.21
CA ALA A 179 7.54 17.48 12.20
C ALA A 179 7.22 16.03 11.78
N LEU A 180 7.03 15.82 10.45
CA LEU A 180 6.64 14.54 9.90
C LEU A 180 7.42 14.25 8.61
N VAL A 181 7.97 13.05 8.49
CA VAL A 181 8.39 12.44 7.23
C VAL A 181 7.30 11.45 6.83
N LEU A 182 6.64 11.68 5.69
CA LEU A 182 5.70 10.74 5.09
C LEU A 182 6.28 10.25 3.77
N TRP A 183 6.54 8.95 3.66
CA TRP A 183 7.25 8.41 2.51
C TRP A 183 6.57 7.15 1.95
N PRO A 184 6.60 6.89 0.63
CA PRO A 184 6.07 5.63 0.09
C PRO A 184 7.01 4.46 0.37
N GLY A 185 6.45 3.27 0.56
CA GLY A 185 7.26 2.04 0.58
C GLY A 185 7.76 1.65 -0.82
N VAL A 186 6.91 1.85 -1.83
CA VAL A 186 7.22 1.74 -3.25
C VAL A 186 6.56 2.92 -3.96
N GLN A 187 7.34 3.67 -4.73
CA GLN A 187 6.87 4.83 -5.47
C GLN A 187 5.97 4.39 -6.65
N TYR A 188 4.77 4.93 -6.72
CA TYR A 188 3.73 4.43 -7.62
C TYR A 188 4.04 4.62 -9.12
N ALA A 189 4.75 5.67 -9.50
CA ALA A 189 5.04 5.97 -10.91
C ALA A 189 6.30 5.25 -11.40
N SER A 190 7.38 5.25 -10.62
CA SER A 190 8.67 4.63 -11.01
C SER A 190 8.79 3.16 -10.61
N GLY A 191 8.02 2.68 -9.62
CA GLY A 191 8.21 1.36 -9.04
C GLY A 191 9.42 1.25 -8.10
N GLN A 192 10.11 2.37 -7.79
CA GLN A 192 11.23 2.40 -6.86
C GLN A 192 10.81 1.96 -5.46
N ARG A 193 11.52 1.00 -4.88
CA ARG A 193 11.39 0.56 -3.49
C ARG A 193 12.35 1.33 -2.60
N PHE A 194 11.89 1.76 -1.43
CA PHE A 194 12.70 2.46 -0.44
C PHE A 194 13.02 1.58 0.76
N ASN A 195 14.15 1.87 1.43
CA ASN A 195 14.54 1.25 2.68
C ASN A 195 13.83 1.94 3.85
N LEU A 196 12.74 1.34 4.34
CA LEU A 196 11.90 1.91 5.40
C LEU A 196 12.68 2.10 6.71
N ALA A 197 13.53 1.15 7.08
CA ALA A 197 14.31 1.21 8.32
C ALA A 197 15.32 2.37 8.29
N GLU A 198 15.97 2.59 7.17
CA GLU A 198 16.92 3.68 6.99
C GLU A 198 16.22 5.04 7.04
N ILE A 199 15.09 5.22 6.33
CA ILE A 199 14.30 6.45 6.37
C ILE A 199 13.78 6.72 7.79
N ALA A 200 13.27 5.69 8.47
CA ALA A 200 12.78 5.83 9.83
C ALA A 200 13.91 6.19 10.81
N ALA A 201 15.09 5.59 10.67
CA ALA A 201 16.25 5.91 11.50
C ALA A 201 16.72 7.37 11.26
N LEU A 202 16.83 7.78 10.00
CA LEU A 202 17.19 9.15 9.62
C LEU A 202 16.19 10.18 10.19
N GLY A 203 14.88 9.96 9.97
CA GLY A 203 13.85 10.88 10.49
C GLY A 203 13.89 11.01 12.01
N ARG A 204 13.99 9.87 12.72
CA ARG A 204 14.07 9.86 14.19
C ARG A 204 15.32 10.53 14.74
N ALA A 205 16.46 10.43 14.04
CA ALA A 205 17.69 11.12 14.46
C ALA A 205 17.53 12.63 14.57
N TYR A 206 16.59 13.20 13.80
CA TYR A 206 16.22 14.61 13.86
C TYR A 206 14.92 14.88 14.66
N GLY A 207 14.37 13.87 15.33
CA GLY A 207 13.15 14.00 16.13
C GLY A 207 11.87 14.15 15.31
N CYS A 208 11.87 13.74 14.04
CA CYS A 208 10.68 13.70 13.21
C CYS A 208 9.82 12.46 13.56
N ALA A 209 8.50 12.60 13.51
CA ALA A 209 7.63 11.44 13.32
C ALA A 209 7.84 10.88 11.90
N VAL A 210 7.76 9.54 11.74
CA VAL A 210 7.95 8.91 10.44
C VAL A 210 6.79 7.97 10.14
N GLY A 211 6.08 8.24 9.05
CA GLY A 211 4.99 7.43 8.53
C GLY A 211 5.24 6.96 7.11
N PHE A 212 4.59 5.86 6.74
CA PHE A 212 4.71 5.30 5.38
C PHE A 212 3.35 5.09 4.72
N ASP A 213 3.24 5.46 3.42
CA ASP A 213 2.23 4.92 2.52
C ASP A 213 2.74 3.63 1.88
N LEU A 214 2.07 2.53 2.16
CA LEU A 214 2.41 1.22 1.63
C LEU A 214 1.45 0.74 0.54
N ALA A 215 0.67 1.63 -0.08
CA ALA A 215 -0.30 1.27 -1.12
C ALA A 215 0.30 0.43 -2.26
N HIS A 216 1.57 0.67 -2.59
CA HIS A 216 2.31 -0.07 -3.61
C HIS A 216 3.35 -1.05 -3.04
N ALA A 217 3.50 -1.14 -1.71
CA ALA A 217 4.48 -2.02 -1.07
C ALA A 217 3.86 -3.27 -0.47
N ILE A 218 2.73 -3.13 0.25
CA ILE A 218 2.06 -4.27 0.91
C ILE A 218 1.57 -5.29 -0.14
N GLY A 219 1.89 -6.56 0.07
CA GLY A 219 1.57 -7.64 -0.88
C GLY A 219 2.44 -7.67 -2.14
N ASN A 220 3.31 -6.69 -2.36
CA ASN A 220 4.24 -6.59 -3.48
C ASN A 220 5.68 -6.95 -3.07
N VAL A 221 6.16 -6.33 -1.99
CA VAL A 221 7.51 -6.55 -1.47
C VAL A 221 7.45 -6.94 0.00
N PRO A 222 8.41 -7.74 0.50
CA PRO A 222 8.55 -7.93 1.93
C PRO A 222 8.82 -6.60 2.63
N VAL A 223 8.05 -6.33 3.68
CA VAL A 223 8.23 -5.18 4.58
C VAL A 223 8.39 -5.70 6.01
N ASP A 224 9.02 -4.93 6.87
CA ASP A 224 9.17 -5.21 8.29
C ASP A 224 8.95 -3.91 9.06
N LEU A 225 7.67 -3.60 9.32
CA LEU A 225 7.29 -2.33 9.96
C LEU A 225 7.74 -2.28 11.41
N HIS A 226 7.64 -3.39 12.13
CA HIS A 226 8.08 -3.42 13.52
C HIS A 226 9.56 -3.10 13.64
N ALA A 227 10.42 -3.84 12.93
CA ALA A 227 11.86 -3.62 12.98
C ALA A 227 12.30 -2.31 12.33
N SER A 228 11.55 -1.78 11.36
CA SER A 228 11.85 -0.47 10.77
C SER A 228 11.78 0.66 11.78
N GLY A 229 10.95 0.50 12.81
CA GLY A 229 10.72 1.53 13.82
C GLY A 229 9.95 2.75 13.29
N ALA A 230 9.16 2.59 12.22
CA ALA A 230 8.19 3.59 11.80
C ALA A 230 7.20 3.93 12.93
N ASP A 231 6.64 5.13 12.95
CA ASP A 231 5.59 5.47 13.91
C ASP A 231 4.26 4.89 13.48
N PHE A 232 3.94 5.02 12.19
CA PHE A 232 2.74 4.48 11.58
C PHE A 232 2.96 4.09 10.11
N ALA A 233 2.04 3.31 9.57
CA ALA A 233 1.91 3.11 8.13
C ALA A 233 0.44 2.90 7.75
N VAL A 234 0.10 3.22 6.50
CA VAL A 234 -1.24 3.03 5.95
C VAL A 234 -1.17 2.39 4.57
N TRP A 235 -2.20 1.62 4.19
CA TRP A 235 -2.29 1.01 2.87
C TRP A 235 -3.72 0.74 2.46
N CYS A 236 -3.96 0.64 1.15
CA CYS A 236 -5.21 0.12 0.60
C CYS A 236 -5.08 -1.38 0.33
N SER A 237 -6.20 -2.12 0.36
CA SER A 237 -6.20 -3.57 0.15
C SER A 237 -6.72 -3.99 -1.23
N TYR A 238 -7.22 -3.07 -2.04
CA TYR A 238 -7.78 -3.39 -3.35
C TYR A 238 -6.74 -3.58 -4.48
N LYS A 239 -5.48 -3.17 -4.26
CA LYS A 239 -4.39 -3.35 -5.23
C LYS A 239 -3.80 -4.75 -5.11
N TYR A 240 -2.56 -4.87 -4.68
CA TYR A 240 -1.83 -6.15 -4.57
C TYR A 240 -2.47 -7.15 -3.59
N LEU A 241 -3.28 -6.67 -2.63
CA LEU A 241 -4.02 -7.55 -1.72
C LEU A 241 -5.36 -8.06 -2.30
N ASN A 242 -5.72 -7.77 -3.54
CA ASN A 242 -6.85 -8.39 -4.26
C ASN A 242 -8.19 -8.37 -3.52
N SER A 243 -8.45 -7.36 -2.65
CA SER A 243 -9.66 -7.36 -1.81
C SER A 243 -10.87 -6.72 -2.48
N GLY A 244 -10.75 -6.36 -3.76
CA GLY A 244 -11.84 -5.80 -4.56
C GLY A 244 -12.08 -4.29 -4.40
N PRO A 245 -12.96 -3.73 -5.23
CA PRO A 245 -13.26 -2.30 -5.22
C PRO A 245 -13.90 -1.88 -3.89
N GLY A 246 -13.47 -0.72 -3.36
CA GLY A 246 -13.97 -0.22 -2.07
C GLY A 246 -13.51 -1.02 -0.85
N ALA A 247 -12.48 -1.86 -0.98
CA ALA A 247 -11.95 -2.68 0.11
C ALA A 247 -11.52 -1.83 1.31
N VAL A 248 -11.68 -2.42 2.51
CA VAL A 248 -11.16 -1.87 3.75
C VAL A 248 -9.64 -1.72 3.68
N ALA A 249 -9.12 -0.60 4.19
CA ALA A 249 -7.70 -0.34 4.27
C ALA A 249 -7.08 -0.96 5.53
N GLY A 250 -5.75 -1.01 5.57
CA GLY A 250 -4.99 -1.37 6.77
C GLY A 250 -4.25 -0.17 7.34
N CYS A 251 -3.98 -0.25 8.62
CA CYS A 251 -3.20 0.73 9.37
C CYS A 251 -2.26 0.00 10.33
N PHE A 252 -1.05 0.52 10.46
CA PHE A 252 -0.05 0.10 11.45
C PHE A 252 0.25 1.26 12.39
N VAL A 253 0.33 0.97 13.68
CA VAL A 253 0.85 1.88 14.71
C VAL A 253 1.83 1.09 15.56
N HIS A 254 3.07 1.55 15.66
CA HIS A 254 4.12 0.86 16.39
C HIS A 254 3.76 0.69 17.87
N GLU A 255 4.11 -0.47 18.46
CA GLU A 255 3.78 -0.81 19.85
C GLU A 255 4.26 0.20 20.91
N ARG A 256 5.35 0.96 20.63
CA ARG A 256 5.79 2.04 21.53
C ARG A 256 4.72 3.10 21.78
N HIS A 257 3.72 3.19 20.89
CA HIS A 257 2.58 4.10 21.00
C HIS A 257 1.32 3.41 21.52
N ALA A 258 1.36 2.11 21.82
CA ALA A 258 0.19 1.32 22.19
C ALA A 258 -0.61 1.90 23.39
N ARG A 259 0.07 2.59 24.30
CA ARG A 259 -0.53 3.21 25.48
C ARG A 259 -0.23 4.71 25.59
N ALA A 260 0.33 5.30 24.54
CA ALA A 260 0.65 6.72 24.55
C ALA A 260 -0.63 7.56 24.49
N ASP A 261 -0.65 8.63 25.29
CA ASP A 261 -1.70 9.64 25.25
C ASP A 261 -1.47 10.59 24.07
N LEU A 262 -1.74 10.06 22.87
CA LEU A 262 -1.67 10.82 21.63
C LEU A 262 -3.03 11.39 21.28
N PRO A 263 -3.12 12.62 20.81
CA PRO A 263 -4.33 13.15 20.22
C PRO A 263 -4.86 12.22 19.15
N ARG A 264 -6.14 11.92 19.19
CA ARG A 264 -6.81 11.10 18.16
C ARG A 264 -8.28 11.51 18.05
N PHE A 265 -8.85 11.28 16.90
CA PHE A 265 -10.29 11.27 16.79
C PHE A 265 -10.80 9.97 17.40
N ALA A 266 -11.65 10.10 18.41
CA ALA A 266 -12.20 8.96 19.13
C ALA A 266 -13.49 8.48 18.48
N GLY A 267 -13.70 7.17 18.49
CA GLY A 267 -14.92 6.54 18.04
C GLY A 267 -15.25 5.34 18.92
N TRP A 268 -16.51 4.92 18.90
CA TRP A 268 -16.99 3.88 19.79
C TRP A 268 -16.20 2.57 19.67
N TRP A 269 -15.75 2.23 18.45
CA TRP A 269 -15.02 0.97 18.22
C TRP A 269 -13.59 0.97 18.74
N GLY A 270 -12.96 2.13 18.82
CA GLY A 270 -11.65 2.30 19.44
C GLY A 270 -11.65 2.26 20.98
N HIS A 271 -12.84 2.33 21.60
CA HIS A 271 -12.99 2.20 23.04
C HIS A 271 -12.75 0.75 23.49
N ARG A 272 -12.23 0.57 24.69
CA ARG A 272 -11.96 -0.75 25.30
C ARG A 272 -13.17 -1.68 25.19
N GLN A 273 -12.92 -2.91 24.75
CA GLN A 273 -13.98 -3.91 24.50
C GLN A 273 -14.75 -4.28 25.79
N ASP A 274 -14.04 -4.40 26.93
CA ASP A 274 -14.62 -4.80 28.22
C ASP A 274 -15.55 -3.75 28.84
N THR A 275 -15.42 -2.50 28.44
CA THR A 275 -16.24 -1.38 28.96
C THR A 275 -17.12 -0.74 27.90
N ARG A 276 -16.95 -1.06 26.63
CA ARG A 276 -17.64 -0.44 25.48
C ARG A 276 -19.17 -0.39 25.66
N PHE A 277 -19.77 -1.46 26.12
CA PHE A 277 -21.23 -1.57 26.30
C PHE A 277 -21.76 -0.95 27.60
N ARG A 278 -20.89 -0.39 28.45
CA ARG A 278 -21.34 0.41 29.60
C ARG A 278 -21.89 1.76 29.17
N MET A 279 -21.65 2.20 27.95
CA MET A 279 -22.15 3.43 27.34
C MET A 279 -21.82 4.69 28.17
N GLY A 280 -20.68 4.67 28.88
CA GLY A 280 -20.21 5.82 29.66
C GLY A 280 -19.70 6.96 28.78
N PRO A 281 -19.56 8.18 29.33
CA PRO A 281 -19.10 9.35 28.58
C PRO A 281 -17.58 9.37 28.34
N GLU A 282 -16.81 8.58 29.10
CA GLU A 282 -15.35 8.61 29.05
C GLU A 282 -14.84 7.66 27.96
N PHE A 283 -13.90 8.15 27.15
CA PHE A 283 -13.23 7.34 26.14
C PHE A 283 -11.93 6.76 26.70
N GLU A 284 -11.86 5.43 26.77
CA GLU A 284 -10.65 4.69 27.09
C GLU A 284 -10.20 3.92 25.87
N ALA A 285 -9.08 4.34 25.23
CA ALA A 285 -8.60 3.68 24.03
C ALA A 285 -8.19 2.23 24.26
N THR A 286 -8.59 1.34 23.36
CA THR A 286 -8.00 -0.01 23.29
C THR A 286 -6.48 0.12 23.04
N PRO A 287 -5.63 -0.60 23.79
CA PRO A 287 -4.20 -0.57 23.55
C PRO A 287 -3.83 -1.09 22.14
N GLY A 288 -2.82 -0.49 21.52
CA GLY A 288 -2.39 -0.83 20.17
C GLY A 288 -3.19 -0.13 19.06
N ALA A 289 -3.05 -0.62 17.83
CA ALA A 289 -3.65 -0.02 16.64
C ALA A 289 -5.19 0.02 16.68
N ASP A 290 -5.83 -0.90 17.39
CA ASP A 290 -7.28 -0.95 17.56
C ASP A 290 -7.85 0.32 18.20
N GLY A 291 -7.07 1.02 19.03
CA GLY A 291 -7.49 2.28 19.66
C GLY A 291 -7.73 3.45 18.69
N TRP A 292 -7.40 3.29 17.41
CA TRP A 292 -7.66 4.27 16.36
C TRP A 292 -8.90 3.96 15.53
N GLN A 293 -9.60 2.85 15.79
CA GLN A 293 -10.86 2.54 15.12
C GLN A 293 -11.95 3.56 15.53
N LEU A 294 -12.79 3.94 14.57
CA LEU A 294 -13.90 4.87 14.80
C LEU A 294 -15.24 4.13 14.92
N SER A 295 -15.63 3.48 13.86
CA SER A 295 -16.92 2.81 13.71
C SER A 295 -16.78 1.29 13.67
N ASN A 296 -17.92 0.60 13.68
CA ASN A 296 -18.00 -0.85 13.52
C ASN A 296 -17.21 -1.31 12.28
N PRO A 297 -16.59 -2.50 12.34
CA PRO A 297 -15.88 -3.07 11.21
C PRO A 297 -16.79 -3.22 9.98
N PRO A 298 -16.29 -2.91 8.77
CA PRO A 298 -17.06 -3.06 7.54
C PRO A 298 -17.04 -4.53 7.07
N ILE A 299 -17.94 -5.36 7.60
CA ILE A 299 -17.95 -6.84 7.46
C ILE A 299 -17.88 -7.27 5.99
N LEU A 300 -18.73 -6.69 5.12
CA LEU A 300 -18.75 -7.02 3.69
C LEU A 300 -17.41 -6.72 2.98
N ALA A 301 -16.70 -5.66 3.40
CA ALA A 301 -15.40 -5.33 2.83
C ALA A 301 -14.25 -6.14 3.44
N LEU A 302 -14.42 -6.69 4.65
CA LEU A 302 -13.45 -7.57 5.30
C LEU A 302 -13.47 -9.00 4.74
N ALA A 303 -14.62 -9.49 4.27
CA ALA A 303 -14.75 -10.85 3.77
C ALA A 303 -13.83 -11.14 2.56
N PRO A 304 -13.75 -10.28 1.52
CA PRO A 304 -12.77 -10.47 0.43
C PRO A 304 -11.31 -10.37 0.89
N LEU A 305 -11.01 -9.47 1.85
CA LEU A 305 -9.67 -9.36 2.39
C LEU A 305 -9.22 -10.65 3.09
N ARG A 306 -10.11 -11.27 3.87
CA ARG A 306 -9.84 -12.56 4.52
C ARG A 306 -9.47 -13.63 3.51
N VAL A 307 -10.24 -13.74 2.41
CA VAL A 307 -9.96 -14.69 1.32
C VAL A 307 -8.57 -14.44 0.71
N SER A 308 -8.25 -13.19 0.42
CA SER A 308 -6.94 -12.85 -0.13
C SER A 308 -5.80 -13.21 0.81
N LEU A 309 -5.93 -12.91 2.11
CA LEU A 309 -4.90 -13.23 3.11
C LEU A 309 -4.64 -14.73 3.24
N GLU A 310 -5.64 -15.59 3.00
CA GLU A 310 -5.47 -17.04 2.94
C GLU A 310 -4.59 -17.43 1.73
N VAL A 311 -4.77 -16.81 0.57
CA VAL A 311 -3.91 -17.03 -0.61
C VAL A 311 -2.47 -16.60 -0.29
N PHE A 312 -2.27 -15.42 0.29
CA PHE A 312 -0.94 -14.95 0.71
C PHE A 312 -0.28 -15.87 1.75
N HIS A 313 -1.06 -16.41 2.68
CA HIS A 313 -0.55 -17.36 3.67
C HIS A 313 0.03 -18.62 3.01
N ARG A 314 -0.67 -19.19 2.02
CA ARG A 314 -0.20 -20.37 1.27
C ARG A 314 0.98 -20.03 0.37
N ALA A 315 0.95 -18.86 -0.30
CA ALA A 315 1.97 -18.46 -1.26
C ALA A 315 3.31 -18.03 -0.60
N SER A 316 3.25 -17.38 0.55
CA SER A 316 4.37 -16.68 1.20
C SER A 316 4.88 -15.47 0.40
N ILE A 317 4.93 -14.29 1.05
CA ILE A 317 5.41 -13.07 0.41
C ILE A 317 6.87 -13.18 -0.07
N ALA A 318 7.71 -13.95 0.64
CA ALA A 318 9.09 -14.19 0.25
C ALA A 318 9.17 -14.94 -1.09
N LYS A 319 8.40 -16.03 -1.24
CA LYS A 319 8.35 -16.80 -2.49
C LYS A 319 7.70 -16.02 -3.64
N LEU A 320 6.66 -15.22 -3.35
CA LEU A 320 6.08 -14.31 -4.34
C LEU A 320 7.12 -13.29 -4.80
N ARG A 321 7.96 -12.81 -3.89
CA ARG A 321 9.06 -11.89 -4.22
C ARG A 321 10.10 -12.51 -5.14
N GLU A 322 10.55 -13.73 -4.86
CA GLU A 322 11.47 -14.49 -5.73
C GLU A 322 10.89 -14.60 -7.15
N LYS A 323 9.62 -14.99 -7.27
CA LYS A 323 8.91 -15.08 -8.54
C LYS A 323 8.83 -13.72 -9.25
N SER A 324 8.50 -12.66 -8.55
CA SER A 324 8.39 -11.32 -9.13
C SER A 324 9.73 -10.81 -9.67
N ILE A 325 10.83 -11.09 -8.97
CA ILE A 325 12.18 -10.76 -9.43
C ILE A 325 12.50 -11.49 -10.74
N ALA A 326 12.22 -12.79 -10.80
CA ALA A 326 12.48 -13.60 -11.99
C ALA A 326 11.66 -13.11 -13.20
N LEU A 327 10.34 -12.90 -13.02
CA LEU A 327 9.44 -12.48 -14.10
C LEU A 327 9.75 -11.09 -14.60
N THR A 328 9.96 -10.12 -13.71
CA THR A 328 10.29 -8.74 -14.12
C THR A 328 11.68 -8.62 -14.70
N GLY A 329 12.65 -9.41 -14.22
CA GLY A 329 13.99 -9.48 -14.83
C GLY A 329 13.94 -10.04 -16.24
N TRP A 330 13.16 -11.12 -16.46
CA TRP A 330 12.98 -11.69 -17.79
C TRP A 330 12.30 -10.71 -18.75
N LEU A 331 11.22 -10.04 -18.31
CA LEU A 331 10.55 -9.05 -19.15
C LEU A 331 11.48 -7.86 -19.48
N ALA A 332 12.26 -7.36 -18.51
CA ALA A 332 13.24 -6.32 -18.76
C ALA A 332 14.27 -6.74 -19.81
N GLN A 333 14.77 -7.98 -19.71
CA GLN A 333 15.69 -8.55 -20.69
C GLN A 333 15.07 -8.64 -22.09
N LEU A 334 13.80 -9.08 -22.20
CA LEU A 334 13.08 -9.12 -23.48
C LEU A 334 12.95 -7.73 -24.11
N ILE A 335 12.60 -6.72 -23.32
CA ILE A 335 12.50 -5.33 -23.77
C ILE A 335 13.86 -4.84 -24.30
N GLU A 336 14.93 -5.07 -23.54
CA GLU A 336 16.29 -4.67 -23.93
C GLU A 336 16.80 -5.39 -25.19
N GLN A 337 16.41 -6.64 -25.38
CA GLN A 337 16.84 -7.42 -26.54
C GLN A 337 16.04 -7.10 -27.83
N HIS A 338 14.71 -6.89 -27.68
CA HIS A 338 13.85 -6.80 -28.87
C HIS A 338 13.45 -5.39 -29.25
N VAL A 339 13.35 -4.48 -28.28
CA VAL A 339 12.86 -3.10 -28.51
C VAL A 339 13.70 -2.02 -27.80
N PRO A 340 15.06 -2.14 -27.78
CA PRO A 340 15.91 -1.25 -26.97
C PRO A 340 15.84 0.22 -27.41
N ASN A 341 15.48 0.46 -28.67
CA ASN A 341 15.39 1.80 -29.25
C ASN A 341 13.97 2.39 -29.17
N VAL A 342 12.98 1.60 -28.70
CA VAL A 342 11.57 1.99 -28.63
C VAL A 342 11.16 2.28 -27.21
N LEU A 343 11.57 1.45 -26.25
CA LEU A 343 11.18 1.55 -24.86
C LEU A 343 12.35 1.92 -23.95
N GLU A 344 12.07 2.71 -22.94
CA GLU A 344 12.92 2.98 -21.79
C GLU A 344 12.25 2.42 -20.56
N ILE A 345 12.98 1.67 -19.74
CA ILE A 345 12.52 1.21 -18.43
C ILE A 345 12.89 2.26 -17.39
N VAL A 346 11.89 2.93 -16.83
CA VAL A 346 12.04 3.98 -15.80
C VAL A 346 12.33 3.38 -14.43
N THR A 347 11.83 2.17 -14.19
CA THR A 347 12.01 1.43 -12.94
C THR A 347 13.45 1.02 -12.74
N PRO A 348 14.00 1.08 -11.50
CA PRO A 348 15.38 0.65 -11.21
C PRO A 348 15.67 -0.77 -11.74
N SER A 349 16.83 -0.94 -12.36
CA SER A 349 17.29 -2.25 -12.85
C SER A 349 17.65 -3.21 -11.71
N ASP A 350 18.17 -2.67 -10.59
CA ASP A 350 18.45 -3.45 -9.39
C ASP A 350 17.14 -3.96 -8.76
N ALA A 351 17.00 -5.28 -8.69
CA ALA A 351 15.84 -5.93 -8.08
C ALA A 351 15.64 -5.56 -6.61
N ALA A 352 16.68 -5.23 -5.87
CA ALA A 352 16.56 -4.79 -4.47
C ALA A 352 15.87 -3.42 -4.34
N GLN A 353 15.98 -2.60 -5.39
CA GLN A 353 15.47 -1.23 -5.43
C GLN A 353 14.11 -1.09 -6.14
N ARG A 354 13.42 -2.18 -6.46
CA ARG A 354 12.11 -2.15 -7.12
C ARG A 354 11.14 -3.18 -6.57
N GLY A 355 9.84 -3.00 -6.86
CA GLY A 355 8.80 -4.02 -6.67
C GLY A 355 8.61 -4.89 -7.92
N CYS A 356 7.38 -5.42 -8.09
CA CYS A 356 6.99 -6.20 -9.27
C CYS A 356 6.56 -5.35 -10.46
N GLN A 357 6.48 -4.02 -10.31
CA GLN A 357 6.11 -3.10 -11.38
C GLN A 357 7.31 -2.79 -12.26
N LEU A 358 7.10 -2.78 -13.59
CA LEU A 358 7.95 -2.09 -14.54
C LEU A 358 7.19 -0.89 -15.11
N SER A 359 7.82 0.28 -15.07
CA SER A 359 7.31 1.52 -15.63
C SER A 359 8.07 1.79 -16.92
N LEU A 360 7.34 1.88 -18.01
CA LEU A 360 7.87 1.98 -19.36
C LEU A 360 7.54 3.33 -19.96
N ARG A 361 8.48 3.90 -20.70
CA ARG A 361 8.28 5.09 -21.48
C ARG A 361 8.68 4.83 -22.93
N VAL A 362 7.88 5.30 -23.88
CA VAL A 362 8.23 5.21 -25.32
C VAL A 362 9.23 6.32 -25.64
N LYS A 363 10.34 5.94 -26.27
CA LYS A 363 11.34 6.88 -26.78
C LYS A 363 10.80 7.54 -28.05
N GLY A 364 10.48 8.83 -27.99
CA GLY A 364 9.93 9.55 -29.12
C GLY A 364 8.85 10.56 -28.76
N PRO A 365 7.96 10.93 -29.66
CA PRO A 365 6.86 11.84 -29.38
C PRO A 365 5.93 11.28 -28.27
N ARG A 366 5.37 12.18 -27.45
CA ARG A 366 4.47 11.81 -26.34
C ARG A 366 3.30 10.95 -26.81
N ASP A 367 2.74 11.26 -27.98
CA ASP A 367 1.58 10.56 -28.54
C ASP A 367 1.90 9.09 -28.89
N ALA A 368 3.17 8.75 -29.20
CA ALA A 368 3.57 7.38 -29.48
C ALA A 368 3.38 6.46 -28.26
N GLY A 369 3.61 6.96 -27.05
CA GLY A 369 3.37 6.22 -25.80
C GLY A 369 1.88 5.93 -25.59
N ARG A 370 1.04 6.91 -25.83
CA ARG A 370 -0.41 6.76 -25.74
C ARG A 370 -0.95 5.78 -26.79
N SER A 371 -0.50 5.92 -28.03
CA SER A 371 -0.87 4.99 -29.13
C SER A 371 -0.45 3.56 -28.83
N LEU A 372 0.78 3.33 -28.30
CA LEU A 372 1.20 1.99 -27.88
C LEU A 372 0.30 1.43 -26.78
N PHE A 373 -0.01 2.23 -25.77
CA PHE A 373 -0.89 1.80 -24.68
C PHE A 373 -2.28 1.37 -25.18
N GLU A 374 -2.87 2.14 -26.08
CA GLU A 374 -4.16 1.84 -26.69
C GLU A 374 -4.12 0.57 -27.56
N HIS A 375 -3.08 0.41 -28.36
CA HIS A 375 -2.88 -0.80 -29.17
C HIS A 375 -2.68 -2.06 -28.34
N LEU A 376 -1.90 -1.97 -27.24
CA LEU A 376 -1.78 -3.08 -26.28
C LEU A 376 -3.12 -3.49 -25.67
N ALA A 377 -4.00 -2.52 -25.37
CA ALA A 377 -5.34 -2.79 -24.86
C ALA A 377 -6.24 -3.49 -25.91
N GLU A 378 -6.15 -3.10 -27.19
CA GLU A 378 -6.83 -3.76 -28.32
C GLU A 378 -6.39 -5.23 -28.45
N ASP A 379 -5.11 -5.53 -28.18
CA ASP A 379 -4.55 -6.88 -28.18
C ASP A 379 -4.82 -7.66 -26.87
N GLY A 380 -5.63 -7.13 -25.96
CA GLY A 380 -5.99 -7.78 -24.69
C GLY A 380 -4.89 -7.71 -23.63
N VAL A 381 -3.96 -6.77 -23.73
CA VAL A 381 -2.95 -6.49 -22.71
C VAL A 381 -3.40 -5.31 -21.83
N VAL A 382 -3.72 -5.58 -20.58
CA VAL A 382 -4.23 -4.57 -19.63
C VAL A 382 -3.09 -4.03 -18.78
N GLY A 383 -2.62 -2.83 -19.10
CA GLY A 383 -1.68 -2.04 -18.32
C GLY A 383 -2.36 -0.81 -17.69
N ASP A 384 -1.55 0.09 -17.16
CA ASP A 384 -2.02 1.33 -16.53
C ASP A 384 -1.25 2.53 -17.10
N TRP A 385 -1.97 3.50 -17.69
CA TRP A 385 -1.40 4.75 -18.20
C TRP A 385 -1.26 5.78 -17.07
N ARG A 386 -0.10 6.41 -16.98
CA ARG A 386 0.16 7.54 -16.09
C ARG A 386 0.74 8.72 -16.85
N GLU A 387 0.03 9.84 -16.70
CA GLU A 387 0.51 11.11 -17.23
C GLU A 387 1.90 11.46 -16.65
N PRO A 388 2.80 12.02 -17.48
CA PRO A 388 2.55 12.46 -18.85
C PRO A 388 2.72 11.38 -19.94
N ASP A 389 3.47 10.29 -19.68
CA ASP A 389 3.99 9.41 -20.74
C ASP A 389 4.42 8.02 -20.25
N VAL A 390 3.90 7.54 -19.11
CA VAL A 390 4.32 6.27 -18.51
C VAL A 390 3.25 5.19 -18.65
N ILE A 391 3.65 4.03 -19.19
CA ILE A 391 2.87 2.78 -19.13
C ILE A 391 3.41 1.97 -17.97
N ARG A 392 2.56 1.63 -16.99
CA ARG A 392 2.91 0.76 -15.88
C ARG A 392 2.36 -0.64 -16.11
N ILE A 393 3.18 -1.63 -15.82
CA ILE A 393 2.83 -3.05 -15.87
C ILE A 393 3.31 -3.72 -14.58
N ALA A 394 2.42 -4.52 -13.91
CA ALA A 394 2.68 -5.10 -12.60
C ALA A 394 1.93 -6.43 -12.38
#